data_5637912b58d91a341892a84295e19928
#
_entry.id   5637912b58d91a341892a84295e19928
#
_cell.length_a   1.000
_cell.length_b   1.000
_cell.length_c   1.000
_cell.angle_alpha   90.00
_cell.angle_beta   90.00
_cell.angle_gamma   90.00
#
_symmetry.space_group_name_H-M   'P 1'
#
loop_
_entity.id
_entity.type
_entity.pdbx_description
1 polymer ?
#
loop_
_entity_poly.entity_id
_entity_poly.type
_entity_poly.pdbx_seq_one_letter_code
_entity_poly.pdbx_strand_id
1 'polypeptide(L)'
;MKKSKVESDIFNQNYLSVVQILMKLADPTFLFGEVGRGSGKTTHMLSPRVDRVQNDMPGAVLVLGASTYKSIFDNILAGLIGYFQENYIRGIYYEVGKEPPRHFKPCTTFIDDWRHTVSFHTGTVIQFVSCDRPESMLGKNAAHLFID
;
A
#
# COMPACT_ATOMS: atom_id res chain seq x y z
N MET A 1 -17.88 22.00 -3.47
CA MET A 1 -17.35 22.31 -2.12
C MET A 1 -16.42 21.18 -1.72
N LYS A 2 -15.11 21.42 -1.64
CA LYS A 2 -14.15 20.43 -1.13
C LYS A 2 -14.37 20.36 0.39
N LYS A 3 -14.87 19.22 0.89
CA LYS A 3 -14.78 18.92 2.32
C LYS A 3 -13.31 19.01 2.72
N SER A 4 -13.00 19.72 3.77
CA SER A 4 -11.62 19.88 4.20
C SER A 4 -11.04 18.50 4.54
N LYS A 5 -9.80 18.25 4.18
CA LYS A 5 -9.07 16.99 4.46
C LYS A 5 -9.15 16.61 5.95
N VAL A 6 -9.25 17.61 6.81
CA VAL A 6 -9.39 17.48 8.26
C VAL A 6 -10.73 16.85 8.67
N GLU A 7 -11.85 17.19 8.00
CA GLU A 7 -13.15 16.58 8.31
C GLU A 7 -13.23 15.12 7.88
N SER A 8 -12.61 14.75 6.73
CA SER A 8 -12.55 13.35 6.31
C SER A 8 -11.71 12.50 7.27
N ASP A 9 -10.63 13.06 7.82
CA ASP A 9 -9.76 12.36 8.77
C ASP A 9 -10.44 12.13 10.12
N ILE A 10 -11.29 13.07 10.57
CA ILE A 10 -12.06 12.96 11.83
C ILE A 10 -13.19 11.92 11.67
N PHE A 11 -13.87 11.88 10.52
CA PHE A 11 -14.93 10.89 10.27
C PHE A 11 -14.38 9.46 10.15
N ASN A 12 -13.21 9.28 9.54
CA ASN A 12 -12.56 7.96 9.48
C ASN A 12 -12.05 7.49 10.86
N GLN A 13 -11.76 8.37 11.80
CA GLN A 13 -11.29 7.99 13.13
C GLN A 13 -12.39 7.31 13.97
N ASN A 14 -13.66 7.59 13.73
CA ASN A 14 -14.77 7.01 14.49
C ASN A 14 -14.95 5.49 14.29
N TYR A 15 -14.31 4.91 13.27
CA TYR A 15 -14.37 3.46 12.99
C TYR A 15 -13.07 2.72 13.36
N LEU A 16 -12.05 3.43 13.81
CA LEU A 16 -10.79 2.82 14.22
C LEU A 16 -10.88 2.29 15.65
N SER A 17 -10.40 1.09 15.89
CA SER A 17 -10.19 0.61 17.26
C SER A 17 -9.11 1.44 17.96
N VAL A 18 -9.14 1.48 19.30
CA VAL A 18 -8.12 2.19 20.09
C VAL A 18 -6.70 1.74 19.69
N VAL A 19 -6.50 0.44 19.43
CA VAL A 19 -5.21 -0.10 19.00
C VAL A 19 -4.78 0.48 17.65
N GLN A 20 -5.68 0.58 16.69
CA GLN A 20 -5.39 1.17 15.37
C GLN A 20 -5.05 2.66 15.47
N ILE A 21 -5.73 3.39 16.35
CA ILE A 21 -5.43 4.79 16.62
C ILE A 21 -4.02 4.94 17.23
N LEU A 22 -3.69 4.13 18.25
CA LEU A 22 -2.38 4.16 18.88
C LEU A 22 -1.25 3.81 17.91
N MET A 23 -1.45 2.81 17.06
CA MET A 23 -0.48 2.43 16.02
C MET A 23 -0.28 3.54 14.97
N LYS A 24 -1.36 4.22 14.59
CA LYS A 24 -1.30 5.36 13.66
C LYS A 24 -0.57 6.55 14.27
N LEU A 25 -0.77 6.83 15.54
CA LEU A 25 -0.14 7.95 16.27
C LEU A 25 1.35 7.66 16.56
N ALA A 26 1.69 6.42 16.90
CA ALA A 26 3.06 6.04 17.22
C ALA A 26 3.98 6.05 15.99
N ASP A 27 3.42 5.83 14.79
CA ASP A 27 4.13 5.79 13.50
C ASP A 27 5.51 5.09 13.57
N PRO A 28 5.58 3.85 14.10
CA PRO A 28 6.84 3.21 14.39
C PRO A 28 7.57 2.80 13.11
N THR A 29 8.89 2.82 13.14
CA THR A 29 9.75 2.27 12.06
C THR A 29 9.51 0.79 11.86
N PHE A 30 9.30 0.07 12.97
CA PHE A 30 8.92 -1.35 12.99
C PHE A 30 7.56 -1.50 13.66
N LEU A 31 6.60 -2.08 12.94
CA LEU A 31 5.32 -2.45 13.48
C LEU A 31 5.12 -3.97 13.33
N PHE A 32 5.04 -4.65 14.45
CA PHE A 32 4.65 -6.05 14.53
C PHE A 32 3.31 -6.14 15.27
N GLY A 33 2.31 -6.73 14.63
CA GLY A 33 0.96 -6.84 15.21
C GLY A 33 0.29 -8.14 14.83
N GLU A 34 -0.14 -8.90 15.81
CA GLU A 34 -0.97 -10.07 15.63
C GLU A 34 -2.43 -9.68 15.85
N VAL A 35 -3.21 -9.65 14.78
CA VAL A 35 -4.62 -9.23 14.81
C VAL A 35 -5.47 -10.17 13.96
N GLY A 36 -6.67 -10.47 14.45
CA GLY A 36 -7.59 -11.40 13.80
C GLY A 36 -8.11 -10.93 12.44
N ARG A 37 -8.74 -11.84 11.69
CA ARG A 37 -9.45 -11.50 10.45
C ARG A 37 -10.56 -10.50 10.73
N GLY A 38 -10.82 -9.59 9.79
CA GLY A 38 -11.86 -8.57 9.92
C GLY A 38 -11.50 -7.39 10.82
N SER A 39 -10.28 -7.34 11.37
CA SER A 39 -9.81 -6.24 12.22
C SER A 39 -9.51 -4.94 11.46
N GLY A 40 -9.68 -4.91 10.14
CA GLY A 40 -9.42 -3.75 9.30
C GLY A 40 -7.93 -3.46 9.06
N LYS A 41 -7.04 -4.43 9.25
CA LYS A 41 -5.59 -4.28 9.02
C LYS A 41 -5.28 -3.62 7.68
N THR A 42 -5.83 -4.17 6.61
CA THR A 42 -5.55 -3.69 5.25
C THR A 42 -6.11 -2.30 5.04
N THR A 43 -7.39 -2.09 5.35
CA THR A 43 -8.09 -0.84 5.06
C THR A 43 -7.64 0.32 5.95
N HIS A 44 -7.42 0.07 7.24
CA HIS A 44 -7.20 1.14 8.22
C HIS A 44 -5.74 1.30 8.65
N MET A 45 -4.89 0.31 8.40
CA MET A 45 -3.47 0.37 8.77
C MET A 45 -2.56 0.38 7.54
N LEU A 46 -2.65 -0.65 6.69
CA LEU A 46 -1.78 -0.80 5.55
C LEU A 46 -2.01 0.27 4.49
N SER A 47 -3.26 0.45 4.04
CA SER A 47 -3.57 1.34 2.92
C SER A 47 -3.25 2.81 3.21
N PRO A 48 -3.60 3.39 4.38
CA PRO A 48 -3.18 4.74 4.72
C PRO A 48 -1.66 4.90 4.86
N ARG A 49 -0.96 3.85 5.33
CA ARG A 49 0.49 3.90 5.43
C ARG A 49 1.16 3.85 4.06
N VAL A 50 0.68 3.01 3.16
CA VAL A 50 1.13 2.99 1.77
C VAL A 50 0.90 4.35 1.10
N ASP A 51 -0.28 4.95 1.31
CA ASP A 51 -0.61 6.26 0.77
C ASP A 51 0.34 7.35 1.30
N ARG A 52 0.66 7.33 2.58
CA ARG A 52 1.65 8.23 3.15
C ARG A 52 3.04 8.00 2.56
N VAL A 53 3.53 6.76 2.59
CA VAL A 53 4.89 6.43 2.14
C VAL A 53 5.10 6.76 0.67
N GLN A 54 4.10 6.55 -0.20
CA GLN A 54 4.22 6.89 -1.62
C GLN A 54 4.37 8.41 -1.86
N ASN A 55 3.86 9.24 -0.93
CA ASN A 55 4.04 10.68 -0.98
C ASN A 55 5.38 11.11 -0.35
N ASP A 56 5.79 10.48 0.74
CA ASP A 56 7.01 10.82 1.48
C ASP A 56 8.28 10.32 0.76
N MET A 57 8.15 9.23 -0.01
CA MET A 57 9.26 8.59 -0.73
C MET A 57 8.93 8.40 -2.23
N PRO A 58 8.82 9.49 -2.99
CA PRO A 58 8.49 9.40 -4.42
C PRO A 58 9.56 8.63 -5.19
N GLY A 59 9.12 7.77 -6.10
CA GLY A 59 10.01 6.92 -6.90
C GLY A 59 10.53 5.66 -6.20
N ALA A 60 10.19 5.45 -4.93
CA ALA A 60 10.65 4.29 -4.17
C ALA A 60 9.94 2.99 -4.58
N VAL A 61 10.59 1.86 -4.30
CA VAL A 61 9.98 0.54 -4.37
C VAL A 61 9.54 0.12 -2.97
N LEU A 62 8.27 -0.25 -2.84
CA LEU A 62 7.69 -0.86 -1.66
C LEU A 62 7.48 -2.34 -1.96
N VAL A 63 7.73 -3.21 -1.00
CA VAL A 63 7.45 -4.65 -1.14
C VAL A 63 6.32 -5.02 -0.20
N LEU A 64 5.33 -5.74 -0.72
CA LEU A 64 4.25 -6.30 0.05
C LEU A 64 4.25 -7.82 -0.13
N GLY A 65 4.53 -8.53 0.96
CA GLY A 65 4.61 -9.98 1.03
C GLY A 65 3.41 -10.58 1.76
N ALA A 66 2.94 -11.72 1.28
CA ALA A 66 2.04 -12.60 2.02
C ALA A 66 2.38 -14.07 1.72
N SER A 67 1.72 -14.98 2.43
CA SER A 67 1.99 -16.42 2.29
C SER A 67 1.95 -16.93 0.85
N THR A 68 0.98 -16.44 0.06
CA THR A 68 0.84 -16.79 -1.38
C THR A 68 0.35 -15.59 -2.18
N TYR A 69 0.58 -15.58 -3.49
CA TYR A 69 -0.01 -14.59 -4.40
C TYR A 69 -1.54 -14.60 -4.33
N LYS A 70 -2.15 -15.77 -4.20
CA LYS A 70 -3.61 -15.87 -4.04
C LYS A 70 -4.08 -15.11 -2.81
N SER A 71 -3.39 -15.26 -1.68
CA SER A 71 -3.72 -14.50 -0.46
C SER A 71 -3.60 -12.99 -0.67
N ILE A 72 -2.59 -12.55 -1.39
CA ILE A 72 -2.42 -11.12 -1.73
C ILE A 72 -3.61 -10.62 -2.54
N PHE A 73 -3.95 -11.29 -3.63
CA PHE A 73 -5.02 -10.84 -4.54
C PHE A 73 -6.40 -10.91 -3.91
N ASP A 74 -6.72 -11.99 -3.20
CA ASP A 74 -8.05 -12.20 -2.64
C ASP A 74 -8.32 -11.34 -1.39
N ASN A 75 -7.30 -11.04 -0.59
CA ASN A 75 -7.49 -10.42 0.71
C ASN A 75 -6.89 -9.01 0.80
N ILE A 76 -5.64 -8.83 0.36
CA ILE A 76 -4.91 -7.58 0.60
C ILE A 76 -5.19 -6.58 -0.52
N LEU A 77 -5.05 -7.01 -1.76
CA LEU A 77 -5.20 -6.14 -2.92
C LEU A 77 -6.61 -5.56 -3.02
N ALA A 78 -7.64 -6.35 -2.72
CA ALA A 78 -9.02 -5.89 -2.73
C ALA A 78 -9.24 -4.72 -1.75
N GLY A 79 -8.73 -4.85 -0.52
CA GLY A 79 -8.81 -3.79 0.49
C GLY A 79 -7.99 -2.56 0.13
N LEU A 80 -6.79 -2.77 -0.42
CA LEU A 80 -5.90 -1.69 -0.87
C LEU A 80 -6.52 -0.90 -2.04
N ILE A 81 -7.05 -1.60 -3.04
CA ILE A 81 -7.72 -0.97 -4.18
C ILE A 81 -8.99 -0.26 -3.73
N GLY A 82 -9.78 -0.85 -2.84
CA GLY A 82 -10.97 -0.19 -2.29
C GLY A 82 -10.64 1.15 -1.67
N TYR A 83 -9.62 1.21 -0.82
CA TYR A 83 -9.13 2.46 -0.23
C TYR A 83 -8.70 3.48 -1.30
N PHE A 84 -7.95 3.04 -2.32
CA PHE A 84 -7.51 3.97 -3.37
C PHE A 84 -8.65 4.44 -4.27
N GLN A 85 -9.64 3.60 -4.57
CA GLN A 85 -10.82 4.00 -5.34
C GLN A 85 -11.67 5.05 -4.63
N GLU A 86 -11.73 5.01 -3.30
CA GLU A 86 -12.44 6.02 -2.51
C GLU A 86 -11.73 7.38 -2.52
N ASN A 87 -10.40 7.38 -2.62
CA ASN A 87 -9.58 8.58 -2.45
C ASN A 87 -9.01 9.12 -3.77
N TYR A 88 -8.83 8.27 -4.79
CA TYR A 88 -8.09 8.59 -6.01
C TYR A 88 -8.73 8.02 -7.26
N ILE A 89 -8.39 8.60 -8.40
CA ILE A 89 -8.84 8.16 -9.73
C ILE A 89 -7.76 7.25 -10.33
N ARG A 90 -8.15 6.02 -10.67
CA ARG A 90 -7.27 5.07 -11.38
C ARG A 90 -6.87 5.63 -12.75
N GLY A 91 -5.64 5.39 -13.16
CA GLY A 91 -5.05 5.91 -14.39
C GLY A 91 -4.55 7.36 -14.29
N ILE A 92 -4.93 8.11 -13.22
CA ILE A 92 -4.41 9.46 -12.94
C ILE A 92 -3.46 9.43 -11.75
N TYR A 93 -3.80 8.73 -10.68
CA TYR A 93 -3.03 8.69 -9.45
C TYR A 93 -2.36 7.34 -9.18
N TYR A 94 -2.97 6.25 -9.62
CA TYR A 94 -2.41 4.91 -9.49
C TYR A 94 -2.84 4.01 -10.66
N GLU A 95 -2.06 2.95 -10.91
CA GLU A 95 -2.38 1.89 -11.86
C GLU A 95 -2.02 0.53 -11.26
N VAL A 96 -2.75 -0.53 -11.65
CA VAL A 96 -2.64 -1.87 -11.08
C VAL A 96 -2.38 -2.89 -12.17
N GLY A 97 -1.32 -3.67 -12.03
CA GLY A 97 -1.01 -4.82 -12.87
C GLY A 97 -0.66 -4.48 -14.32
N LYS A 98 -0.31 -3.23 -14.59
CA LYS A 98 0.03 -2.73 -15.92
C LYS A 98 1.16 -1.71 -15.84
N GLU A 99 1.82 -1.49 -16.96
CA GLU A 99 2.78 -0.40 -17.12
C GLU A 99 2.11 0.95 -16.80
N PRO A 100 2.77 1.79 -15.99
CA PRO A 100 2.22 3.08 -15.60
C PRO A 100 2.04 4.01 -16.80
N PRO A 101 1.01 4.86 -16.78
CA PRO A 101 0.82 5.89 -17.79
C PRO A 101 2.05 6.81 -17.90
N ARG A 102 2.34 7.34 -19.09
CA ARG A 102 3.51 8.19 -19.37
C ARG A 102 3.61 9.45 -18.51
N HIS A 103 2.52 9.92 -17.95
CA HIS A 103 2.49 11.11 -17.10
C HIS A 103 2.88 10.81 -15.64
N PHE A 104 3.02 9.53 -15.26
CA PHE A 104 3.54 9.17 -13.95
C PHE A 104 5.05 9.48 -13.91
N LYS A 105 5.55 9.86 -12.74
CA LYS A 105 6.99 9.98 -12.54
C LYS A 105 7.63 8.59 -12.66
N PRO A 106 8.87 8.51 -13.14
CA PRO A 106 9.56 7.23 -13.23
C PRO A 106 9.89 6.68 -11.84
N CYS A 107 9.83 5.36 -11.70
CA CYS A 107 10.40 4.67 -10.55
C CYS A 107 11.94 4.76 -10.59
N THR A 108 12.58 4.83 -9.45
CA THR A 108 14.06 4.85 -9.36
C THR A 108 14.69 3.49 -9.71
N THR A 109 13.91 2.43 -9.63
CA THR A 109 14.34 1.07 -9.94
C THR A 109 13.66 0.60 -11.23
N PHE A 110 14.41 -0.10 -12.08
CA PHE A 110 13.84 -0.71 -13.28
C PHE A 110 12.88 -1.84 -12.90
N ILE A 111 11.67 -1.80 -13.47
CA ILE A 111 10.63 -2.79 -13.29
C ILE A 111 10.36 -3.43 -14.66
N ASP A 112 10.66 -4.70 -14.79
CA ASP A 112 10.48 -5.49 -16.02
C ASP A 112 9.10 -6.13 -16.13
N ASP A 113 8.48 -6.46 -14.99
CA ASP A 113 7.16 -7.09 -14.90
C ASP A 113 6.20 -6.31 -14.02
N TRP A 114 5.17 -5.77 -14.64
CA TRP A 114 4.16 -4.96 -13.98
C TRP A 114 2.94 -5.75 -13.47
N ARG A 115 2.83 -7.05 -13.79
CA ARG A 115 1.64 -7.86 -13.46
C ARG A 115 1.34 -7.94 -11.96
N HIS A 116 2.37 -7.92 -11.13
CA HIS A 116 2.26 -8.01 -9.68
C HIS A 116 2.69 -6.71 -9.01
N THR A 117 2.17 -5.59 -9.52
CA THR A 117 2.54 -4.26 -9.03
C THR A 117 1.34 -3.33 -8.91
N VAL A 118 1.49 -2.34 -8.06
CA VAL A 118 0.70 -1.10 -8.08
C VAL A 118 1.66 0.06 -8.22
N SER A 119 1.48 0.86 -9.25
CA SER A 119 2.29 2.07 -9.49
C SER A 119 1.49 3.33 -9.15
N PHE A 120 2.19 4.35 -8.66
CA PHE A 120 1.61 5.64 -8.30
C PHE A 120 2.15 6.76 -9.18
N HIS A 121 1.39 7.84 -9.32
CA HIS A 121 1.79 9.03 -10.08
C HIS A 121 3.08 9.68 -9.54
N THR A 122 3.43 9.42 -8.27
CA THR A 122 4.68 9.85 -7.63
C THR A 122 5.91 9.09 -8.12
N GLY A 123 5.73 8.02 -8.92
CA GLY A 123 6.78 7.08 -9.35
C GLY A 123 7.03 5.95 -8.37
N THR A 124 6.40 5.97 -7.21
CA THR A 124 6.49 4.88 -6.23
C THR A 124 5.76 3.64 -6.75
N VAL A 125 6.32 2.48 -6.51
CA VAL A 125 5.76 1.18 -6.95
C VAL A 125 5.69 0.23 -5.78
N ILE A 126 4.55 -0.45 -5.62
CA ILE A 126 4.44 -1.62 -4.75
C ILE A 126 4.68 -2.86 -5.60
N GLN A 127 5.61 -3.71 -5.21
CA GLN A 127 5.79 -5.04 -5.75
C GLN A 127 5.21 -6.09 -4.79
N PHE A 128 4.32 -6.93 -5.29
CA PHE A 128 3.80 -8.06 -4.54
C PHE A 128 4.76 -9.23 -4.64
N VAL A 129 5.03 -9.88 -3.52
CA VAL A 129 5.88 -11.07 -3.43
C VAL A 129 5.20 -12.15 -2.62
N SER A 130 5.40 -13.39 -3.03
CA SER A 130 4.87 -14.55 -2.31
C SER A 130 5.94 -15.14 -1.41
N CYS A 131 5.64 -15.32 -0.13
CA CYS A 131 6.58 -15.86 0.86
C CYS A 131 6.80 -17.37 0.72
N ASP A 132 5.98 -18.09 -0.07
CA ASP A 132 6.23 -19.47 -0.43
C ASP A 132 7.42 -19.64 -1.39
N ARG A 133 7.89 -18.52 -1.97
CA ARG A 133 9.07 -18.44 -2.82
C ARG A 133 10.03 -17.37 -2.30
N PRO A 134 10.80 -17.67 -1.25
CA PRO A 134 11.66 -16.68 -0.60
C PRO A 134 12.69 -16.07 -1.55
N GLU A 135 13.09 -16.79 -2.59
CA GLU A 135 13.96 -16.26 -3.66
C GLU A 135 13.36 -15.06 -4.40
N SER A 136 12.03 -14.93 -4.44
CA SER A 136 11.36 -13.77 -5.05
C SER A 136 11.59 -12.47 -4.28
N MET A 137 12.01 -12.57 -3.01
CA MET A 137 12.34 -11.43 -2.16
C MET A 137 13.83 -11.05 -2.24
N LEU A 138 14.69 -11.97 -2.70
CA LEU A 138 16.12 -11.74 -2.80
C LEU A 138 16.43 -10.66 -3.85
N GLY A 139 17.33 -9.77 -3.53
CA GLY A 139 17.75 -8.70 -4.44
C GLY A 139 16.75 -7.56 -4.60
N LYS A 140 15.62 -7.56 -3.91
CA LYS A 140 14.68 -6.42 -3.91
C LYS A 140 15.24 -5.28 -3.08
N ASN A 141 15.51 -4.17 -3.74
CA ASN A 141 15.91 -2.92 -3.06
C ASN A 141 14.64 -2.16 -2.63
N ALA A 142 14.06 -2.57 -1.53
CA ALA A 142 12.81 -2.02 -1.02
C ALA A 142 13.06 -0.93 0.02
N ALA A 143 12.41 0.23 -0.15
CA ALA A 143 12.39 1.29 0.84
C ALA A 143 11.50 0.93 2.05
N HIS A 144 10.43 0.17 1.82
CA HIS A 144 9.55 -0.36 2.85
C HIS A 144 9.13 -1.79 2.55
N LEU A 145 8.98 -2.60 3.62
CA LEU A 145 8.49 -3.97 3.58
C LEU A 145 7.23 -4.10 4.43
N PHE A 146 6.18 -4.61 3.82
CA PHE A 146 4.95 -5.02 4.49
C PHE A 146 4.80 -6.53 4.35
N ILE A 147 4.51 -7.22 5.45
CA ILE A 147 4.26 -8.67 5.46
C ILE A 147 2.96 -8.92 6.20
N ASP A 148 2.03 -9.66 5.59
CA ASP A 148 0.76 -10.09 6.18
C ASP A 148 0.67 -11.63 6.28
#